data_f7ed1cf90ad955b5e1f4e1477449b277
#
_entry.id   f7ed1cf90ad955b5e1f4e1477449b277
#
_cell.length_a   1.000
_cell.length_b   1.000
_cell.length_c   1.000
_cell.angle_alpha   90.00
_cell.angle_beta   90.00
_cell.angle_gamma   90.00
#
_symmetry.space_group_name_H-M   'P 1'
#
loop_
_entity.id
_entity.type
_entity.pdbx_description
1 polymer ?
#
loop_
_entity_poly.entity_id
_entity_poly.type
_entity_poly.pdbx_seq_one_letter_code
_entity_poly.pdbx_strand_id
1 'polypeptide(L)'
;GTSIDAPWKSLNKVTDTTFLPGDQILLKSGSVWNGEWLWPKGSGVEGAPIIIDKYGGEEKPIINGMGIDRGLNYSGAVHLRNQEYWEIRNLEITNDDDFDEDIDLSRPKGDNSWSSKNMTRNGILLIVDCDQLEDDDDGIMDHIYIENCYVHDVDGPNDWNDTFTGGIIFNVVGSSLRPSSSFNDLRIAYNTIRKVDLLGVTGYVTTVKGNYQDGIDANNMWMTNVYIGHNYFEDIAQGAIDLCDAKDAVVEYNVVDGFLKRYPNFRPTVALYPWKCENAVFQFNEVYNGPSTNADGSPYDMDSGLKDVVYQFNYSHNNPCGWMLYMGKNNNDIIRYNISDDGGDYIIKYFLTACETPTYFLNNVIIYDGERTKFMHRDPFKSQTYFYNNVFYNKSTTTTTTWHDTARYLGNLGAVTFSNNCFYEASGIHSKY
;
A
#
# COMPACT_ATOMS: atom_id res chain seq x y z
N GLY A 1 -15.91 31.07 -8.06
CA GLY A 1 -15.96 32.20 -8.98
C GLY A 1 -14.91 32.11 -10.04
N THR A 2 -15.14 32.80 -11.11
CA THR A 2 -14.22 32.81 -12.26
C THR A 2 -13.17 33.93 -12.19
N SER A 3 -13.08 34.63 -11.06
CA SER A 3 -12.05 35.66 -10.84
C SER A 3 -11.60 35.68 -9.37
N ILE A 4 -10.40 36.20 -9.15
CA ILE A 4 -9.82 36.36 -7.83
C ILE A 4 -10.62 37.30 -6.93
N ASP A 5 -11.34 38.26 -7.50
CA ASP A 5 -12.15 39.25 -6.78
C ASP A 5 -13.54 38.72 -6.38
N ALA A 6 -13.94 37.57 -6.91
CA ALA A 6 -15.22 36.94 -6.64
C ALA A 6 -15.08 35.40 -6.47
N PRO A 7 -14.25 34.95 -5.51
CA PRO A 7 -14.04 33.52 -5.28
C PRO A 7 -15.29 32.84 -4.71
N TRP A 8 -15.41 31.56 -4.92
CA TRP A 8 -16.37 30.75 -4.15
C TRP A 8 -15.85 30.57 -2.72
N LYS A 9 -16.72 30.67 -1.76
CA LYS A 9 -16.38 30.54 -0.35
C LYS A 9 -16.38 29.08 0.12
N SER A 10 -17.25 28.26 -0.46
CA SER A 10 -17.52 26.89 -0.02
C SER A 10 -17.16 25.89 -1.13
N LEU A 11 -16.64 24.72 -0.74
CA LEU A 11 -16.40 23.58 -1.62
C LEU A 11 -17.71 22.97 -2.17
N ASN A 12 -18.86 23.22 -1.54
CA ASN A 12 -20.15 22.78 -2.06
C ASN A 12 -20.41 23.30 -3.48
N LYS A 13 -19.94 24.51 -3.78
CA LYS A 13 -20.02 25.06 -5.14
C LYS A 13 -19.20 24.27 -6.15
N VAL A 14 -18.04 23.75 -5.73
CA VAL A 14 -17.21 22.88 -6.56
C VAL A 14 -17.91 21.56 -6.78
N THR A 15 -18.42 20.96 -5.71
CA THR A 15 -19.15 19.67 -5.75
C THR A 15 -20.40 19.72 -6.63
N ASP A 16 -21.08 20.88 -6.67
CA ASP A 16 -22.28 21.10 -7.49
C ASP A 16 -21.96 21.47 -8.96
N THR A 17 -20.69 21.63 -9.32
CA THR A 17 -20.27 22.06 -10.66
C THR A 17 -19.73 20.87 -11.44
N THR A 18 -20.14 20.77 -12.70
CA THR A 18 -19.51 19.87 -13.68
C THR A 18 -18.45 20.67 -14.44
N PHE A 19 -17.21 20.23 -14.31
CA PHE A 19 -16.05 20.83 -14.98
C PHE A 19 -15.84 20.23 -16.36
N LEU A 20 -15.19 20.99 -17.22
CA LEU A 20 -14.89 20.62 -18.60
C LEU A 20 -13.38 20.40 -18.78
N PRO A 21 -12.96 19.69 -19.83
CA PRO A 21 -11.54 19.49 -20.14
C PRO A 21 -10.74 20.80 -20.14
N GLY A 22 -9.62 20.80 -19.39
CA GLY A 22 -8.73 21.96 -19.24
C GLY A 22 -9.14 22.97 -18.16
N ASP A 23 -10.27 22.75 -17.46
CA ASP A 23 -10.65 23.61 -16.34
C ASP A 23 -9.65 23.46 -15.16
N GLN A 24 -9.56 24.52 -14.36
CA GLN A 24 -8.73 24.55 -13.16
C GLN A 24 -9.56 24.97 -11.94
N ILE A 25 -9.45 24.18 -10.87
CA ILE A 25 -10.02 24.46 -9.57
C ILE A 25 -8.88 24.93 -8.68
N LEU A 26 -8.77 26.25 -8.49
CA LEU A 26 -7.68 26.83 -7.74
C LEU A 26 -8.14 27.23 -6.33
N LEU A 27 -7.53 26.61 -5.33
CA LEU A 27 -7.80 26.85 -3.93
C LEU A 27 -6.80 27.89 -3.38
N LYS A 28 -7.31 28.86 -2.62
CA LYS A 28 -6.43 29.91 -2.06
C LYS A 28 -5.53 29.33 -0.99
N SER A 29 -4.23 29.57 -1.12
CA SER A 29 -3.21 29.20 -0.13
C SER A 29 -3.58 29.64 1.29
N GLY A 30 -3.37 28.74 2.26
CA GLY A 30 -3.67 28.98 3.68
C GLY A 30 -5.16 29.04 4.02
N SER A 31 -6.06 28.78 3.09
CA SER A 31 -7.50 28.65 3.40
C SER A 31 -7.80 27.29 3.99
N VAL A 32 -8.82 27.23 4.86
CA VAL A 32 -9.23 26.01 5.55
C VAL A 32 -10.73 25.80 5.34
N TRP A 33 -11.12 24.60 4.92
CA TRP A 33 -12.51 24.16 4.83
C TRP A 33 -12.73 22.99 5.80
N ASN A 34 -13.45 23.27 6.89
CA ASN A 34 -13.78 22.28 7.92
C ASN A 34 -15.18 21.71 7.70
N GLY A 35 -15.30 20.38 7.73
CA GLY A 35 -16.57 19.70 7.55
C GLY A 35 -17.11 19.79 6.12
N GLU A 36 -16.28 20.21 5.19
CA GLU A 36 -16.59 20.22 3.77
C GLU A 36 -15.77 19.15 3.04
N TRP A 37 -16.21 18.76 1.89
CA TRP A 37 -15.53 17.80 1.03
C TRP A 37 -15.42 18.34 -0.40
N LEU A 38 -14.40 17.86 -1.10
CA LEU A 38 -14.15 18.21 -2.48
C LEU A 38 -14.49 17.01 -3.38
N TRP A 39 -15.66 17.04 -3.97
CA TRP A 39 -16.11 16.04 -4.92
C TRP A 39 -16.60 16.71 -6.22
N PRO A 40 -15.67 17.21 -7.06
CA PRO A 40 -16.01 17.81 -8.33
C PRO A 40 -16.57 16.76 -9.29
N LYS A 41 -17.24 17.21 -10.35
CA LYS A 41 -17.82 16.37 -11.40
C LYS A 41 -17.23 16.72 -12.76
N GLY A 42 -17.34 15.78 -13.68
CA GLY A 42 -16.81 15.91 -15.04
C GLY A 42 -15.47 15.18 -15.20
N SER A 43 -15.04 15.02 -16.41
CA SER A 43 -13.75 14.43 -16.77
C SER A 43 -13.00 15.35 -17.72
N GLY A 44 -11.66 15.29 -17.63
CA GLY A 44 -10.80 15.87 -18.64
C GLY A 44 -10.75 15.02 -19.92
N VAL A 45 -9.75 15.28 -20.73
CA VAL A 45 -9.41 14.45 -21.89
C VAL A 45 -7.89 14.47 -22.07
N GLU A 46 -7.35 13.59 -22.89
CA GLU A 46 -5.93 13.58 -23.25
C GLU A 46 -5.44 14.98 -23.66
N GLY A 47 -4.39 15.46 -23.02
CA GLY A 47 -3.83 16.80 -23.25
C GLY A 47 -4.60 17.97 -22.63
N ALA A 48 -5.75 17.73 -22.00
CA ALA A 48 -6.53 18.75 -21.30
C ALA A 48 -7.15 18.19 -19.99
N PRO A 49 -6.33 17.74 -19.00
CA PRO A 49 -6.84 17.27 -17.72
C PRO A 49 -7.51 18.42 -16.95
N ILE A 50 -8.38 18.06 -16.02
CA ILE A 50 -8.91 19.01 -15.04
C ILE A 50 -7.93 19.03 -13.85
N ILE A 51 -7.55 20.23 -13.40
CA ILE A 51 -6.51 20.40 -12.40
C ILE A 51 -7.11 20.97 -11.12
N ILE A 52 -6.81 20.36 -9.98
CA ILE A 52 -7.02 20.93 -8.66
C ILE A 52 -5.67 21.33 -8.09
N ASP A 53 -5.49 22.61 -7.81
CA ASP A 53 -4.23 23.15 -7.32
C ASP A 53 -4.45 24.37 -6.40
N LYS A 54 -3.40 24.92 -5.86
CA LYS A 54 -3.41 26.14 -5.05
C LYS A 54 -3.01 27.39 -5.84
N TYR A 55 -3.35 28.54 -5.29
CA TYR A 55 -2.87 29.83 -5.78
C TYR A 55 -2.58 30.80 -4.62
N GLY A 56 -1.74 31.77 -4.87
CA GLY A 56 -1.59 32.98 -4.04
C GLY A 56 -0.59 32.88 -2.88
N GLY A 57 0.15 31.77 -2.74
CA GLY A 57 1.18 31.64 -1.69
C GLY A 57 1.80 30.24 -1.63
N GLU A 58 2.68 30.04 -0.64
CA GLU A 58 3.39 28.77 -0.46
C GLU A 58 2.59 27.75 0.38
N GLU A 59 1.78 28.23 1.32
CA GLU A 59 0.99 27.34 2.20
C GLU A 59 0.00 26.51 1.41
N LYS A 60 -0.18 25.27 1.80
CA LYS A 60 -1.21 24.42 1.22
C LYS A 60 -2.60 24.82 1.72
N PRO A 61 -3.63 24.85 0.87
CA PRO A 61 -5.01 24.93 1.30
C PRO A 61 -5.42 23.64 1.99
N ILE A 62 -6.19 23.72 3.08
CA ILE A 62 -6.55 22.62 3.93
C ILE A 62 -8.00 22.22 3.69
N ILE A 63 -8.20 20.94 3.34
CA ILE A 63 -9.52 20.30 3.28
C ILE A 63 -9.61 19.33 4.44
N ASN A 64 -10.44 19.65 5.43
CA ASN A 64 -10.70 18.81 6.59
C ASN A 64 -12.11 18.23 6.52
N GLY A 65 -12.21 16.93 6.31
CA GLY A 65 -13.47 16.20 6.28
C GLY A 65 -14.15 16.09 7.64
N MET A 66 -13.41 16.28 8.73
CA MET A 66 -13.87 16.17 10.13
C MET A 66 -14.57 14.85 10.45
N GLY A 67 -14.18 13.76 9.80
CA GLY A 67 -14.79 12.45 10.01
C GLY A 67 -16.30 12.40 9.76
N ILE A 68 -16.87 13.40 9.10
CA ILE A 68 -18.32 13.49 8.89
C ILE A 68 -18.81 12.38 7.97
N ASP A 69 -19.77 11.60 8.47
CA ASP A 69 -20.51 10.65 7.66
C ASP A 69 -21.34 11.38 6.58
N ARG A 70 -21.13 11.00 5.34
CA ARG A 70 -21.83 11.58 4.18
C ARG A 70 -22.98 10.71 3.68
N GLY A 71 -23.32 9.64 4.42
CA GLY A 71 -24.36 8.70 4.01
C GLY A 71 -24.03 7.92 2.73
N LEU A 72 -22.75 7.86 2.37
CA LEU A 72 -22.25 7.14 1.20
C LEU A 72 -21.55 5.85 1.63
N ASN A 73 -21.61 4.85 0.77
CA ASN A 73 -20.89 3.60 1.03
C ASN A 73 -19.36 3.82 1.09
N TYR A 74 -18.88 4.85 0.40
CA TYR A 74 -17.47 5.22 0.31
C TYR A 74 -17.37 6.74 0.33
N SER A 75 -16.51 7.30 1.18
CA SER A 75 -16.32 8.74 1.26
C SER A 75 -14.87 9.11 1.54
N GLY A 76 -14.44 10.26 1.02
CA GLY A 76 -13.16 10.86 1.25
C GLY A 76 -13.30 12.37 1.38
N ALA A 77 -12.34 13.04 2.02
CA ALA A 77 -12.29 14.50 2.05
C ALA A 77 -12.15 15.05 0.60
N VAL A 78 -11.38 14.36 -0.22
CA VAL A 78 -11.35 14.54 -1.69
C VAL A 78 -11.84 13.26 -2.34
N HIS A 79 -12.77 13.34 -3.30
CA HIS A 79 -13.39 12.16 -3.87
C HIS A 79 -13.61 12.32 -5.38
N LEU A 80 -13.16 11.34 -6.17
CA LEU A 80 -13.47 11.18 -7.58
C LEU A 80 -14.16 9.82 -7.80
N ARG A 81 -15.27 9.81 -8.57
CA ARG A 81 -16.00 8.58 -8.89
C ARG A 81 -16.37 8.55 -10.35
N ASN A 82 -15.92 7.51 -11.06
CA ASN A 82 -16.12 7.36 -12.50
C ASN A 82 -15.68 8.61 -13.27
N GLN A 83 -14.49 9.10 -12.94
CA GLN A 83 -13.92 10.32 -13.51
C GLN A 83 -12.47 10.07 -13.89
N GLU A 84 -12.06 10.65 -14.99
CA GLU A 84 -10.75 10.47 -15.57
C GLU A 84 -10.11 11.81 -15.99
N TYR A 85 -8.81 11.80 -16.28
CA TYR A 85 -8.01 12.97 -16.61
C TYR A 85 -8.09 14.07 -15.57
N TRP A 86 -7.69 13.70 -14.33
CA TRP A 86 -7.62 14.62 -13.19
C TRP A 86 -6.21 14.70 -12.62
N GLU A 87 -5.82 15.90 -12.26
CA GLU A 87 -4.57 16.14 -11.54
C GLU A 87 -4.86 16.89 -10.24
N ILE A 88 -4.51 16.30 -9.10
CA ILE A 88 -4.73 16.84 -7.74
C ILE A 88 -3.36 17.15 -7.15
N ARG A 89 -3.12 18.43 -6.87
CA ARG A 89 -1.79 18.88 -6.47
C ARG A 89 -1.81 19.86 -5.30
N ASN A 90 -0.72 19.84 -4.50
CA ASN A 90 -0.40 20.90 -3.54
C ASN A 90 -1.45 21.14 -2.45
N LEU A 91 -2.22 20.14 -2.07
CA LEU A 91 -3.26 20.23 -1.05
C LEU A 91 -2.76 19.66 0.28
N GLU A 92 -3.32 20.16 1.38
CA GLU A 92 -3.31 19.51 2.69
C GLU A 92 -4.70 18.94 2.96
N ILE A 93 -4.76 17.65 3.33
CA ILE A 93 -6.01 16.90 3.39
C ILE A 93 -6.02 16.11 4.68
N THR A 94 -7.06 16.27 5.47
CA THR A 94 -7.29 15.54 6.72
C THR A 94 -8.74 15.10 6.84
N ASN A 95 -8.99 14.08 7.65
CA ASN A 95 -10.33 13.55 7.88
C ASN A 95 -10.44 12.98 9.30
N ASP A 96 -10.09 13.82 10.26
CA ASP A 96 -10.01 13.56 11.69
C ASP A 96 -11.40 13.71 12.34
N ASP A 97 -11.77 12.85 13.26
CA ASP A 97 -13.12 12.76 13.84
C ASP A 97 -13.27 13.18 15.32
N ASP A 98 -12.37 13.93 15.87
CA ASP A 98 -12.38 14.37 17.28
C ASP A 98 -12.22 13.23 18.33
N PHE A 99 -11.99 11.98 17.93
CA PHE A 99 -11.57 10.93 18.85
C PHE A 99 -10.08 11.01 19.09
N ASP A 100 -9.70 11.01 20.38
CA ASP A 100 -8.31 11.16 20.80
C ASP A 100 -7.41 10.09 20.14
N GLU A 101 -6.28 10.51 19.65
CA GLU A 101 -5.35 9.83 18.72
C GLU A 101 -4.76 8.53 19.25
N ASP A 102 -4.78 8.32 20.55
CA ASP A 102 -4.40 7.07 21.15
C ASP A 102 -5.52 6.06 20.93
N ILE A 103 -5.30 5.16 20.00
CA ILE A 103 -6.07 3.96 19.71
C ILE A 103 -7.18 3.75 20.71
N ASP A 104 -8.37 4.17 20.41
CA ASP A 104 -9.51 3.75 21.18
C ASP A 104 -9.75 2.26 20.96
N LEU A 105 -9.05 1.45 21.78
CA LEU A 105 -9.27 0.00 21.84
C LEU A 105 -10.70 -0.32 22.30
N SER A 106 -11.49 0.69 22.73
CA SER A 106 -12.90 0.56 23.03
C SER A 106 -13.76 0.68 21.79
N ARG A 107 -13.23 1.12 20.65
CA ARG A 107 -13.94 0.96 19.38
C ARG A 107 -14.25 -0.52 19.21
N PRO A 108 -15.51 -0.92 19.07
CA PRO A 108 -15.91 -2.31 19.15
C PRO A 108 -15.15 -3.14 18.12
N LYS A 109 -14.40 -4.14 18.61
CA LYS A 109 -13.84 -5.15 17.74
C LYS A 109 -14.99 -5.93 17.12
N GLY A 110 -15.03 -5.93 15.78
CA GLY A 110 -15.83 -6.93 15.07
C GLY A 110 -17.31 -6.91 15.33
N ASP A 111 -17.86 -5.76 15.72
CA ASP A 111 -19.24 -5.54 15.42
C ASP A 111 -19.33 -5.41 13.90
N ASN A 112 -19.87 -6.45 13.25
CA ASN A 112 -20.15 -6.42 11.81
C ASN A 112 -21.07 -5.25 11.41
N SER A 113 -21.57 -4.46 12.36
CA SER A 113 -22.19 -3.17 12.13
C SER A 113 -21.20 -2.11 11.62
N TRP A 114 -19.90 -2.32 11.79
CA TRP A 114 -18.84 -1.48 11.26
C TRP A 114 -18.52 -1.78 9.80
N SER A 115 -18.82 -2.95 9.32
CA SER A 115 -19.03 -3.18 7.89
C SER A 115 -20.22 -2.38 7.37
N SER A 116 -20.92 -1.68 8.27
CA SER A 116 -21.81 -0.62 7.86
C SER A 116 -20.94 0.47 7.26
N LYS A 117 -20.90 0.47 6.02
CA LYS A 117 -20.57 1.38 4.95
C LYS A 117 -20.46 2.88 5.31
N ASN A 118 -20.82 3.29 6.49
CA ASN A 118 -20.94 4.67 6.95
C ASN A 118 -19.71 5.18 7.69
N MET A 119 -18.65 4.37 7.81
CA MET A 119 -17.46 4.74 8.57
C MET A 119 -16.16 4.68 7.76
N THR A 120 -16.28 4.42 6.48
CA THR A 120 -15.15 4.49 5.56
C THR A 120 -14.71 5.94 5.43
N ARG A 121 -13.51 6.24 5.86
CA ARG A 121 -12.93 7.59 5.82
C ARG A 121 -11.63 7.56 5.06
N ASN A 122 -11.48 8.50 4.18
CA ASN A 122 -10.28 8.61 3.36
C ASN A 122 -9.83 10.05 3.31
N GLY A 123 -8.53 10.23 3.15
CA GLY A 123 -8.03 11.52 2.71
C GLY A 123 -8.46 11.76 1.26
N ILE A 124 -7.95 10.96 0.33
CA ILE A 124 -8.32 10.99 -1.09
C ILE A 124 -8.91 9.63 -1.47
N LEU A 125 -10.05 9.63 -2.12
CA LEU A 125 -10.74 8.44 -2.58
C LEU A 125 -11.01 8.51 -4.09
N LEU A 126 -10.52 7.53 -4.81
CA LEU A 126 -10.80 7.31 -6.23
C LEU A 126 -11.62 6.02 -6.36
N ILE A 127 -12.76 6.07 -7.02
CA ILE A 127 -13.62 4.89 -7.20
C ILE A 127 -14.03 4.74 -8.67
N VAL A 128 -13.78 3.56 -9.22
CA VAL A 128 -14.53 3.07 -10.38
C VAL A 128 -15.71 2.26 -9.86
N ASP A 129 -16.91 2.83 -9.93
CA ASP A 129 -18.15 2.21 -9.46
C ASP A 129 -18.89 1.59 -10.65
N CYS A 130 -18.73 0.28 -10.82
CA CYS A 130 -19.31 -0.47 -11.93
C CYS A 130 -20.84 -0.41 -11.98
N ASP A 131 -21.48 -0.18 -10.83
CA ASP A 131 -22.95 -0.09 -10.73
C ASP A 131 -23.49 1.26 -11.22
N GLN A 132 -22.60 2.23 -11.43
CA GLN A 132 -22.94 3.60 -11.84
C GLN A 132 -22.29 4.03 -13.17
N LEU A 133 -21.64 3.10 -13.86
CA LEU A 133 -21.14 3.36 -15.21
C LEU A 133 -22.29 3.35 -16.22
N GLU A 134 -22.26 4.29 -17.15
CA GLU A 134 -23.19 4.28 -18.29
C GLU A 134 -22.90 3.08 -19.20
N ASP A 135 -23.87 2.68 -20.01
CA ASP A 135 -23.76 1.47 -20.85
C ASP A 135 -22.66 1.56 -21.91
N ASP A 136 -22.38 2.74 -22.39
CA ASP A 136 -21.36 3.04 -23.41
C ASP A 136 -19.99 3.45 -22.84
N ASP A 137 -19.86 3.56 -21.51
CA ASP A 137 -18.61 3.81 -20.82
C ASP A 137 -17.74 2.53 -20.81
N ASP A 138 -16.48 2.62 -21.17
CA ASP A 138 -15.56 1.48 -21.12
C ASP A 138 -15.13 1.12 -19.70
N GLY A 139 -15.37 2.01 -18.75
CA GLY A 139 -15.05 1.84 -17.34
C GLY A 139 -13.57 2.01 -17.01
N ILE A 140 -12.77 2.52 -17.92
CA ILE A 140 -11.35 2.80 -17.69
C ILE A 140 -11.20 4.26 -17.25
N MET A 141 -10.64 4.47 -16.07
CA MET A 141 -10.31 5.81 -15.58
C MET A 141 -8.84 6.10 -15.87
N ASP A 142 -8.64 6.84 -16.96
CA ASP A 142 -7.32 7.21 -17.44
C ASP A 142 -6.76 8.45 -16.74
N HIS A 143 -5.45 8.52 -16.60
CA HIS A 143 -4.68 9.72 -16.23
C HIS A 143 -5.21 10.43 -14.98
N ILE A 144 -4.97 9.81 -13.83
CA ILE A 144 -5.25 10.42 -12.53
C ILE A 144 -3.95 10.60 -11.77
N TYR A 145 -3.55 11.86 -11.53
CA TYR A 145 -2.29 12.19 -10.86
C TYR A 145 -2.55 12.88 -9.53
N ILE A 146 -1.94 12.35 -8.46
CA ILE A 146 -1.99 12.90 -7.11
C ILE A 146 -0.56 13.22 -6.70
N GLU A 147 -0.21 14.51 -6.64
CA GLU A 147 1.16 14.92 -6.45
C GLU A 147 1.32 16.03 -5.41
N ASN A 148 2.41 15.94 -4.64
CA ASN A 148 2.80 16.95 -3.67
C ASN A 148 1.68 17.33 -2.66
N CYS A 149 0.84 16.36 -2.31
CA CYS A 149 -0.19 16.51 -1.27
C CYS A 149 0.37 16.10 0.10
N TYR A 150 -0.18 16.71 1.15
CA TYR A 150 0.02 16.28 2.53
C TYR A 150 -1.30 15.69 3.05
N VAL A 151 -1.35 14.38 3.21
CA VAL A 151 -2.53 13.64 3.67
C VAL A 151 -2.24 13.12 5.07
N HIS A 152 -3.00 13.58 6.06
CA HIS A 152 -2.67 13.22 7.44
C HIS A 152 -3.90 13.24 8.35
N ASP A 153 -3.75 12.65 9.54
CA ASP A 153 -4.80 12.56 10.55
C ASP A 153 -6.13 12.13 9.89
N VAL A 154 -6.08 10.90 9.32
CA VAL A 154 -7.24 10.27 8.69
C VAL A 154 -7.69 9.13 9.59
N ASP A 155 -8.79 9.33 10.29
CA ASP A 155 -9.35 8.34 11.19
C ASP A 155 -10.17 7.30 10.45
N GLY A 156 -10.19 6.11 10.98
CA GLY A 156 -10.89 5.00 10.38
C GLY A 156 -11.35 3.94 11.38
N PRO A 157 -12.13 2.97 10.92
CA PRO A 157 -12.53 1.87 11.74
C PRO A 157 -11.34 0.97 12.06
N ASN A 158 -11.38 0.31 13.20
CA ASN A 158 -10.43 -0.73 13.56
C ASN A 158 -10.88 -2.09 12.99
N ASP A 159 -11.09 -2.18 11.70
CA ASP A 159 -11.48 -3.41 11.02
C ASP A 159 -10.48 -3.79 9.91
N TRP A 160 -9.86 -4.94 10.05
CA TRP A 160 -8.84 -5.42 9.11
C TRP A 160 -9.38 -5.87 7.75
N ASN A 161 -10.64 -6.11 7.66
CA ASN A 161 -11.27 -6.41 6.37
C ASN A 161 -11.67 -5.14 5.61
N ASP A 162 -11.42 -3.97 6.21
CA ASP A 162 -11.69 -2.71 5.53
C ASP A 162 -10.53 -2.34 4.61
N THR A 163 -10.74 -2.43 3.33
CA THR A 163 -9.82 -2.01 2.28
C THR A 163 -10.21 -0.66 1.67
N PHE A 164 -11.12 0.05 2.33
CA PHE A 164 -11.70 1.29 1.84
C PHE A 164 -11.37 2.50 2.70
N THR A 165 -10.59 2.33 3.75
CA THR A 165 -10.18 3.41 4.65
C THR A 165 -8.67 3.61 4.56
N GLY A 166 -8.26 4.86 4.40
CA GLY A 166 -6.85 5.20 4.37
C GLY A 166 -6.51 6.58 3.84
N GLY A 167 -5.23 6.80 3.60
CA GLY A 167 -4.72 8.08 3.10
C GLY A 167 -5.17 8.34 1.67
N ILE A 168 -4.75 7.49 0.73
CA ILE A 168 -5.12 7.57 -0.69
C ILE A 168 -5.58 6.19 -1.14
N ILE A 169 -6.86 6.06 -1.42
CA ILE A 169 -7.48 4.79 -1.79
C ILE A 169 -8.03 4.87 -3.22
N PHE A 170 -7.75 3.85 -4.03
CA PHE A 170 -8.23 3.75 -5.41
C PHE A 170 -8.76 2.34 -5.68
N ASN A 171 -10.08 2.21 -5.75
CA ASN A 171 -10.73 0.91 -5.85
C ASN A 171 -11.68 0.83 -7.05
N VAL A 172 -11.73 -0.37 -7.64
CA VAL A 172 -12.79 -0.75 -8.58
C VAL A 172 -13.82 -1.55 -7.80
N VAL A 173 -15.07 -1.09 -7.79
CA VAL A 173 -16.14 -1.68 -6.98
C VAL A 173 -17.41 -1.90 -7.79
N GLY A 174 -18.27 -2.78 -7.30
CA GLY A 174 -19.60 -3.01 -7.90
C GLY A 174 -20.29 -4.22 -7.28
N SER A 175 -21.61 -4.31 -7.42
CA SER A 175 -22.38 -5.50 -7.06
C SER A 175 -22.01 -6.68 -7.98
N SER A 176 -21.62 -6.35 -9.20
CA SER A 176 -21.01 -7.19 -10.20
C SER A 176 -19.93 -6.37 -10.89
N LEU A 177 -18.70 -6.88 -10.92
CA LEU A 177 -17.61 -6.20 -11.61
C LEU A 177 -17.85 -6.25 -13.12
N ARG A 178 -17.70 -5.10 -13.75
CA ARG A 178 -17.81 -4.97 -15.21
C ARG A 178 -16.44 -5.28 -15.82
N PRO A 179 -16.32 -6.22 -16.75
CA PRO A 179 -15.07 -6.48 -17.46
C PRO A 179 -14.54 -5.18 -18.09
N SER A 180 -13.25 -4.92 -18.02
CA SER A 180 -12.55 -3.71 -18.40
C SER A 180 -12.54 -2.55 -17.41
N SER A 181 -13.44 -2.48 -16.44
CA SER A 181 -13.41 -1.40 -15.45
C SER A 181 -12.12 -1.41 -14.65
N SER A 182 -11.38 -0.30 -14.67
CA SER A 182 -10.02 -0.24 -14.13
C SER A 182 -9.51 1.19 -14.02
N PHE A 183 -8.33 1.34 -13.44
CA PHE A 183 -7.49 2.53 -13.56
C PHE A 183 -6.36 2.26 -14.57
N ASN A 184 -6.06 3.24 -15.40
CA ASN A 184 -4.88 3.24 -16.25
C ASN A 184 -4.15 4.57 -16.15
N ASP A 185 -2.82 4.58 -16.17
CA ASP A 185 -2.00 5.78 -15.97
C ASP A 185 -2.33 6.52 -14.66
N LEU A 186 -2.36 5.76 -13.55
CA LEU A 186 -2.51 6.33 -12.21
C LEU A 186 -1.14 6.67 -11.62
N ARG A 187 -0.96 7.91 -11.18
CA ARG A 187 0.28 8.38 -10.57
C ARG A 187 0.04 8.96 -9.18
N ILE A 188 0.70 8.39 -8.17
CA ILE A 188 0.69 8.88 -6.79
C ILE A 188 2.13 9.17 -6.39
N ALA A 189 2.54 10.46 -6.40
CA ALA A 189 3.93 10.80 -6.26
C ALA A 189 4.20 12.05 -5.43
N TYR A 190 5.35 12.08 -4.74
CA TYR A 190 5.82 13.21 -3.94
C TYR A 190 4.86 13.63 -2.81
N ASN A 191 4.01 12.71 -2.35
CA ASN A 191 3.08 12.97 -1.28
C ASN A 191 3.72 12.65 0.08
N THR A 192 3.24 13.32 1.12
CA THR A 192 3.48 12.94 2.52
C THR A 192 2.19 12.39 3.08
N ILE A 193 2.22 11.16 3.58
CA ILE A 193 1.08 10.48 4.19
C ILE A 193 1.46 10.16 5.64
N ARG A 194 0.68 10.67 6.60
CA ARG A 194 1.06 10.58 8.02
C ARG A 194 -0.14 10.33 8.92
N LYS A 195 0.06 9.54 9.97
CA LYS A 195 -0.99 9.27 10.99
C LYS A 195 -2.33 8.86 10.36
N VAL A 196 -2.29 7.79 9.62
CA VAL A 196 -3.49 7.24 8.97
C VAL A 196 -3.89 5.94 9.66
N ASP A 197 -5.16 5.80 9.97
CA ASP A 197 -5.66 4.72 10.82
C ASP A 197 -5.66 3.33 10.19
N LEU A 198 -5.69 3.21 8.92
CA LEU A 198 -5.54 1.92 8.25
C LEU A 198 -4.41 1.95 7.22
N LEU A 199 -4.74 2.15 5.98
CA LEU A 199 -3.83 1.97 4.86
C LEU A 199 -3.26 3.30 4.38
N GLY A 200 -2.00 3.33 4.02
CA GLY A 200 -1.39 4.55 3.46
C GLY A 200 -1.88 4.81 2.04
N VAL A 201 -1.44 4.03 1.09
CA VAL A 201 -1.85 4.04 -0.33
C VAL A 201 -2.26 2.64 -0.72
N THR A 202 -3.48 2.48 -1.23
CA THR A 202 -4.01 1.15 -1.51
C THR A 202 -4.96 1.12 -2.69
N GLY A 203 -4.83 0.09 -3.51
CA GLY A 203 -5.73 -0.16 -4.62
C GLY A 203 -6.18 -1.62 -4.74
N TYR A 204 -7.48 -1.83 -4.88
CA TYR A 204 -8.09 -3.15 -5.04
C TYR A 204 -9.17 -3.18 -6.12
N VAL A 205 -9.31 -4.33 -6.75
CA VAL A 205 -10.50 -4.66 -7.55
C VAL A 205 -11.37 -5.60 -6.73
N THR A 206 -12.56 -5.17 -6.31
CA THR A 206 -13.38 -5.95 -5.37
C THR A 206 -14.88 -5.83 -5.63
N THR A 207 -15.63 -6.88 -5.31
CA THR A 207 -17.07 -6.78 -5.23
C THR A 207 -17.51 -6.19 -3.89
N VAL A 208 -18.61 -5.45 -3.88
CA VAL A 208 -19.20 -4.81 -2.68
C VAL A 208 -19.42 -5.77 -1.50
N LYS A 209 -19.38 -7.08 -1.72
CA LYS A 209 -19.57 -8.08 -0.66
C LYS A 209 -18.29 -8.44 0.08
N GLY A 210 -17.16 -7.77 -0.22
CA GLY A 210 -15.89 -8.06 0.47
C GLY A 210 -15.40 -9.50 0.29
N ASN A 211 -15.97 -10.23 -0.63
CA ASN A 211 -15.45 -11.53 -0.98
C ASN A 211 -14.20 -11.29 -1.82
N TYR A 212 -13.05 -11.33 -1.16
CA TYR A 212 -11.78 -11.61 -1.80
C TYR A 212 -11.92 -12.97 -2.48
N GLN A 213 -12.63 -13.01 -3.57
CA GLN A 213 -12.66 -14.24 -4.34
C GLN A 213 -11.34 -14.30 -5.11
N ASP A 214 -10.79 -15.47 -5.13
CA ASP A 214 -9.69 -15.97 -5.93
C ASP A 214 -9.83 -15.67 -7.44
N GLY A 215 -10.32 -14.52 -7.84
CA GLY A 215 -10.95 -14.39 -9.12
C GLY A 215 -10.67 -13.19 -9.96
N ILE A 216 -9.50 -12.55 -9.87
CA ILE A 216 -9.06 -11.72 -11.00
C ILE A 216 -8.83 -12.58 -12.23
N ASP A 217 -8.36 -13.80 -12.06
CA ASP A 217 -8.29 -14.78 -13.14
C ASP A 217 -9.60 -14.91 -13.93
N ALA A 218 -10.74 -14.63 -13.31
CA ALA A 218 -12.02 -14.73 -13.98
C ALA A 218 -12.31 -13.59 -14.97
N ASN A 219 -11.72 -12.39 -14.79
CA ASN A 219 -12.11 -11.22 -15.57
C ASN A 219 -10.94 -10.42 -16.17
N ASN A 220 -9.67 -10.76 -15.87
CA ASN A 220 -8.48 -9.99 -16.33
C ASN A 220 -8.60 -8.47 -16.08
N MET A 221 -9.17 -8.09 -14.96
CA MET A 221 -9.35 -6.69 -14.60
C MET A 221 -8.07 -6.21 -13.91
N TRP A 222 -7.18 -5.64 -14.67
CA TRP A 222 -5.91 -5.12 -14.18
C TRP A 222 -5.96 -3.59 -14.13
N MET A 223 -5.53 -3.04 -13.01
CA MET A 223 -5.07 -1.66 -13.00
C MET A 223 -3.73 -1.60 -13.72
N THR A 224 -3.60 -0.77 -14.74
CA THR A 224 -2.40 -0.73 -15.59
C THR A 224 -1.64 0.58 -15.45
N ASN A 225 -0.33 0.53 -15.67
CA ASN A 225 0.54 1.71 -15.62
C ASN A 225 0.41 2.50 -14.32
N VAL A 226 0.34 1.79 -13.19
CA VAL A 226 0.28 2.40 -11.86
C VAL A 226 1.69 2.79 -11.42
N TYR A 227 1.89 4.06 -11.09
CA TYR A 227 3.12 4.57 -10.52
C TYR A 227 2.89 5.11 -9.10
N ILE A 228 3.60 4.53 -8.11
CA ILE A 228 3.60 5.00 -6.72
C ILE A 228 5.05 5.30 -6.36
N GLY A 229 5.44 6.58 -6.30
CA GLY A 229 6.85 6.92 -6.14
C GLY A 229 7.14 8.21 -5.40
N HIS A 230 8.32 8.26 -4.75
CA HIS A 230 8.79 9.44 -4.02
C HIS A 230 7.83 9.91 -2.91
N ASN A 231 7.03 9.00 -2.34
CA ASN A 231 6.16 9.34 -1.23
C ASN A 231 6.88 9.08 0.11
N TYR A 232 6.53 9.88 1.10
CA TYR A 232 6.97 9.70 2.48
C TYR A 232 5.79 9.29 3.36
N PHE A 233 5.93 8.16 4.04
CA PHE A 233 4.95 7.62 4.96
C PHE A 233 5.48 7.68 6.38
N GLU A 234 4.68 8.18 7.31
CA GLU A 234 5.03 8.22 8.73
C GLU A 234 3.84 7.79 9.58
N ASP A 235 4.07 6.88 10.51
CA ASP A 235 3.07 6.47 11.48
C ASP A 235 1.76 5.96 10.82
N ILE A 236 1.90 4.96 9.97
CA ILE A 236 0.77 4.28 9.34
C ILE A 236 0.28 3.14 10.24
N ALA A 237 -1.02 3.08 10.47
CA ALA A 237 -1.57 2.10 11.41
C ALA A 237 -1.51 0.65 10.90
N GLN A 238 -1.53 0.44 9.58
CA GLN A 238 -1.36 -0.86 8.92
C GLN A 238 -0.25 -0.80 7.85
N GLY A 239 -0.53 -1.24 6.62
CA GLY A 239 0.40 -1.20 5.50
C GLY A 239 0.54 0.21 4.91
N ALA A 240 1.74 0.54 4.46
CA ALA A 240 1.99 1.82 3.82
C ALA A 240 1.60 1.80 2.33
N ILE A 241 1.93 0.73 1.62
CA ILE A 241 1.55 0.54 0.21
C ILE A 241 1.09 -0.89 0.00
N ASP A 242 -0.20 -1.05 -0.28
CA ASP A 242 -0.83 -2.31 -0.61
C ASP A 242 -1.34 -2.22 -2.05
N LEU A 243 -0.57 -2.73 -3.00
CA LEU A 243 -0.93 -2.69 -4.41
C LEU A 243 -1.46 -4.05 -4.86
N CYS A 244 -2.74 -4.08 -5.19
CA CYS A 244 -3.38 -5.31 -5.62
C CYS A 244 -3.93 -5.17 -7.04
N ASP A 245 -4.03 -6.31 -7.72
CA ASP A 245 -4.70 -6.38 -9.01
C ASP A 245 -4.09 -5.44 -10.08
N ALA A 246 -2.75 -5.26 -10.05
CA ALA A 246 -2.06 -4.34 -10.92
C ALA A 246 -1.12 -5.05 -11.91
N LYS A 247 -1.01 -4.49 -13.10
CA LYS A 247 -0.09 -4.92 -14.15
C LYS A 247 0.78 -3.77 -14.63
N ASP A 248 2.05 -4.09 -14.91
CA ASP A 248 3.04 -3.11 -15.39
C ASP A 248 3.22 -1.93 -14.40
N ALA A 249 3.14 -2.22 -13.10
CA ALA A 249 3.23 -1.21 -12.05
C ALA A 249 4.68 -0.96 -11.61
N VAL A 250 4.96 0.29 -11.19
CA VAL A 250 6.24 0.68 -10.61
C VAL A 250 6.01 1.34 -9.24
N VAL A 251 6.64 0.77 -8.21
CA VAL A 251 6.62 1.29 -6.83
C VAL A 251 8.05 1.59 -6.43
N GLU A 252 8.44 2.88 -6.39
CA GLU A 252 9.84 3.24 -6.21
C GLU A 252 10.08 4.52 -5.41
N TYR A 253 11.29 4.61 -4.81
CA TYR A 253 11.74 5.78 -4.04
C TYR A 253 10.79 6.21 -2.93
N ASN A 254 9.98 5.29 -2.40
CA ASN A 254 9.14 5.58 -1.25
C ASN A 254 9.92 5.36 0.04
N VAL A 255 9.65 6.18 1.04
CA VAL A 255 10.21 6.05 2.39
C VAL A 255 9.09 5.78 3.37
N VAL A 256 9.22 4.73 4.17
CA VAL A 256 8.25 4.36 5.21
C VAL A 256 8.92 4.40 6.57
N ASP A 257 8.58 5.41 7.37
CA ASP A 257 8.99 5.57 8.78
C ASP A 257 7.86 5.10 9.71
N GLY A 258 7.81 3.82 9.93
CA GLY A 258 6.82 3.21 10.80
C GLY A 258 5.51 2.83 10.13
N PHE A 259 5.21 1.56 10.26
CA PHE A 259 3.98 0.92 9.82
C PHE A 259 3.48 -0.03 10.92
N LEU A 260 2.23 -0.45 10.90
CA LEU A 260 1.60 -1.21 11.96
C LEU A 260 1.75 -0.56 13.36
N LYS A 261 1.78 0.76 13.41
CA LYS A 261 2.13 1.50 14.64
C LYS A 261 1.06 1.42 15.70
N ARG A 262 -0.21 1.42 15.30
CA ARG A 262 -1.32 1.47 16.25
C ARG A 262 -1.95 0.12 16.55
N TYR A 263 -1.70 -0.91 15.72
CA TYR A 263 -2.33 -2.23 15.86
C TYR A 263 -1.35 -3.41 15.77
N PRO A 264 -0.19 -3.39 16.44
CA PRO A 264 0.88 -4.38 16.21
C PRO A 264 0.49 -5.82 16.50
N ASN A 265 -0.53 -6.06 17.32
CA ASN A 265 -0.92 -7.40 17.74
C ASN A 265 -2.19 -7.93 17.08
N PHE A 266 -2.84 -7.15 16.23
CA PHE A 266 -4.16 -7.50 15.72
C PHE A 266 -4.18 -7.83 14.22
N ARG A 267 -3.07 -7.59 13.51
CA ARG A 267 -3.10 -7.55 12.06
C ARG A 267 -1.95 -8.29 11.41
N PRO A 268 -2.23 -9.29 10.60
CA PRO A 268 -1.28 -9.78 9.65
C PRO A 268 -1.18 -8.76 8.50
N THR A 269 -0.15 -7.92 8.50
CA THR A 269 0.20 -7.05 7.37
C THR A 269 1.67 -6.68 7.42
N VAL A 270 2.16 -6.06 6.38
CA VAL A 270 3.53 -5.63 6.14
C VAL A 270 3.56 -4.20 5.65
N ALA A 271 4.74 -3.60 5.46
CA ALA A 271 4.79 -2.21 5.00
C ALA A 271 4.45 -2.05 3.52
N LEU A 272 5.09 -2.84 2.65
CA LEU A 272 4.89 -2.79 1.21
C LEU A 272 4.65 -4.19 0.65
N TYR A 273 3.57 -4.37 -0.08
CA TYR A 273 3.35 -5.62 -0.79
C TYR A 273 2.52 -5.49 -2.07
N PRO A 274 2.85 -6.27 -3.10
CA PRO A 274 1.96 -6.62 -4.19
C PRO A 274 1.10 -7.83 -3.82
N TRP A 275 -0.14 -7.85 -4.26
CA TRP A 275 -1.01 -9.03 -4.23
C TRP A 275 -1.71 -9.18 -5.57
N LYS A 276 -1.62 -10.38 -6.19
CA LYS A 276 -2.16 -10.60 -7.53
C LYS A 276 -1.70 -9.53 -8.53
N CYS A 277 -0.40 -9.35 -8.66
CA CYS A 277 0.20 -8.42 -9.61
C CYS A 277 0.97 -9.16 -10.71
N GLU A 278 1.02 -8.59 -11.91
CA GLU A 278 1.81 -9.09 -13.04
C GLU A 278 2.78 -8.00 -13.51
N ASN A 279 4.04 -8.39 -13.78
CA ASN A 279 5.10 -7.51 -14.31
C ASN A 279 5.30 -6.21 -13.50
N ALA A 280 5.19 -6.30 -12.18
CA ALA A 280 5.37 -5.15 -11.30
C ALA A 280 6.81 -5.09 -10.75
N VAL A 281 7.31 -3.86 -10.55
CA VAL A 281 8.65 -3.60 -10.00
C VAL A 281 8.54 -2.77 -8.73
N PHE A 282 9.11 -3.30 -7.63
CA PHE A 282 9.25 -2.62 -6.36
C PHE A 282 10.74 -2.34 -6.14
N GLN A 283 11.18 -1.08 -6.23
CA GLN A 283 12.59 -0.74 -6.20
C GLN A 283 12.91 0.58 -5.50
N PHE A 284 14.13 0.69 -4.97
CA PHE A 284 14.65 1.90 -4.31
C PHE A 284 13.77 2.40 -3.16
N ASN A 285 12.97 1.54 -2.55
CA ASN A 285 12.17 1.90 -1.38
C ASN A 285 12.97 1.70 -0.10
N GLU A 286 12.74 2.55 0.89
CA GLU A 286 13.30 2.45 2.23
C GLU A 286 12.19 2.22 3.24
N VAL A 287 12.35 1.21 4.13
CA VAL A 287 11.35 0.85 5.15
C VAL A 287 12.04 0.65 6.49
N TYR A 288 11.60 1.37 7.51
CA TYR A 288 12.21 1.26 8.82
C TYR A 288 11.22 1.56 9.97
N ASN A 289 11.68 1.29 11.21
CA ASN A 289 10.91 1.49 12.43
C ASN A 289 9.60 0.68 12.49
N GLY A 290 9.61 -0.52 11.92
CA GLY A 290 8.49 -1.46 12.01
C GLY A 290 8.22 -1.94 13.44
N PRO A 291 7.07 -2.59 13.66
CA PRO A 291 6.69 -3.08 14.98
C PRO A 291 7.41 -4.36 15.36
N SER A 292 7.43 -4.65 16.67
CA SER A 292 7.66 -6.00 17.17
C SER A 292 6.31 -6.70 17.35
N THR A 293 6.02 -7.70 16.54
CA THR A 293 4.74 -8.42 16.57
C THR A 293 4.92 -9.91 16.32
N ASN A 294 3.97 -10.70 16.79
CA ASN A 294 3.90 -12.14 16.50
C ASN A 294 3.18 -12.43 15.14
N ALA A 295 2.60 -11.40 14.53
CA ALA A 295 1.99 -11.48 13.22
C ALA A 295 3.03 -11.25 12.10
N ASP A 296 2.65 -10.79 10.95
CA ASP A 296 3.54 -10.59 9.82
C ASP A 296 4.61 -9.53 10.10
N GLY A 297 4.31 -8.27 10.05
CA GLY A 297 5.17 -7.18 10.51
C GLY A 297 6.51 -6.98 9.79
N SER A 298 6.74 -7.67 8.68
CA SER A 298 7.96 -7.51 7.88
C SER A 298 7.89 -6.22 7.04
N PRO A 299 9.03 -5.62 6.66
CA PRO A 299 9.02 -4.46 5.77
C PRO A 299 8.48 -4.78 4.38
N TYR A 300 8.70 -5.98 3.89
CA TYR A 300 8.32 -6.40 2.54
C TYR A 300 7.60 -7.73 2.54
N ASP A 301 6.69 -7.92 1.58
CA ASP A 301 6.06 -9.19 1.28
C ASP A 301 6.01 -9.41 -0.23
N MET A 302 6.17 -10.65 -0.61
CA MET A 302 5.79 -11.19 -1.91
C MET A 302 4.54 -12.01 -1.67
N ASP A 303 3.37 -11.35 -1.68
CA ASP A 303 2.10 -12.02 -1.40
C ASP A 303 1.71 -12.98 -2.52
N SER A 304 0.56 -13.54 -2.50
CA SER A 304 0.19 -14.61 -3.42
C SER A 304 -0.36 -14.13 -4.76
N GLY A 305 -0.22 -14.97 -5.78
CA GLY A 305 -0.77 -14.72 -7.12
C GLY A 305 0.05 -13.73 -7.94
N LEU A 306 1.33 -13.63 -7.67
CA LEU A 306 2.25 -12.77 -8.42
C LEU A 306 2.77 -13.49 -9.66
N LYS A 307 3.06 -12.71 -10.70
CA LYS A 307 3.70 -13.18 -11.91
C LYS A 307 4.68 -12.15 -12.45
N ASP A 308 5.92 -12.58 -12.68
CA ASP A 308 6.99 -11.72 -13.20
C ASP A 308 7.26 -10.47 -12.35
N VAL A 309 7.10 -10.57 -11.01
CA VAL A 309 7.31 -9.45 -10.09
C VAL A 309 8.76 -9.39 -9.63
N VAL A 310 9.31 -8.17 -9.56
CA VAL A 310 10.70 -7.94 -9.17
C VAL A 310 10.77 -7.02 -7.96
N TYR A 311 11.45 -7.48 -6.88
CA TYR A 311 11.89 -6.65 -5.76
C TYR A 311 13.39 -6.41 -5.88
N GLN A 312 13.81 -5.14 -6.08
CA GLN A 312 15.21 -4.83 -6.25
C GLN A 312 15.63 -3.48 -5.69
N PHE A 313 16.89 -3.37 -5.24
CA PHE A 313 17.49 -2.15 -4.74
C PHE A 313 16.75 -1.50 -3.58
N ASN A 314 15.96 -2.26 -2.82
CA ASN A 314 15.27 -1.76 -1.64
C ASN A 314 16.17 -1.86 -0.42
N TYR A 315 15.96 -0.97 0.53
CA TYR A 315 16.64 -0.95 1.81
C TYR A 315 15.64 -1.07 2.97
N SER A 316 15.92 -1.93 3.93
CA SER A 316 15.14 -2.01 5.16
C SER A 316 16.06 -2.05 6.37
N HIS A 317 15.64 -1.42 7.48
CA HIS A 317 16.40 -1.42 8.72
C HIS A 317 15.52 -1.16 9.94
N ASN A 318 15.99 -1.60 11.12
CA ASN A 318 15.26 -1.43 12.38
C ASN A 318 13.84 -2.03 12.37
N ASN A 319 13.64 -3.14 11.67
CA ASN A 319 12.37 -3.86 11.66
C ASN A 319 12.53 -5.17 12.43
N PRO A 320 11.97 -5.27 13.66
CA PRO A 320 12.20 -6.43 14.51
C PRO A 320 11.52 -7.72 14.06
N CYS A 321 10.69 -7.67 13.05
CA CYS A 321 9.99 -8.86 12.50
C CYS A 321 10.74 -9.57 11.36
N GLY A 322 11.96 -9.15 11.06
CA GLY A 322 12.79 -9.72 9.98
C GLY A 322 12.56 -9.04 8.63
N TRP A 323 13.20 -9.60 7.59
CA TRP A 323 13.33 -8.91 6.30
C TRP A 323 12.09 -9.05 5.41
N MET A 324 11.63 -10.27 5.15
CA MET A 324 10.64 -10.50 4.09
C MET A 324 9.66 -11.60 4.46
N LEU A 325 8.41 -11.38 4.10
CA LEU A 325 7.37 -12.38 4.01
C LEU A 325 7.27 -12.89 2.57
N TYR A 326 6.98 -14.17 2.39
CA TYR A 326 6.78 -14.77 1.06
C TYR A 326 5.62 -15.78 1.10
N MET A 327 4.50 -15.47 0.45
CA MET A 327 3.26 -16.24 0.64
C MET A 327 3.13 -17.44 -0.30
N GLY A 328 3.71 -17.39 -1.49
CA GLY A 328 3.62 -18.46 -2.49
C GLY A 328 2.47 -18.30 -3.49
N LYS A 329 2.19 -19.32 -4.28
CA LYS A 329 1.35 -19.29 -5.50
C LYS A 329 1.85 -18.32 -6.57
N ASN A 330 3.14 -18.08 -6.61
CA ASN A 330 3.77 -17.09 -7.46
C ASN A 330 4.45 -17.73 -8.66
N ASN A 331 4.71 -16.91 -9.67
CA ASN A 331 5.28 -17.37 -10.92
C ASN A 331 6.37 -16.41 -11.38
N ASN A 332 7.61 -16.90 -11.50
CA ASN A 332 8.78 -16.22 -12.04
C ASN A 332 9.19 -14.93 -11.30
N ASP A 333 9.10 -14.92 -9.97
CA ASP A 333 9.46 -13.77 -9.16
C ASP A 333 10.96 -13.71 -8.85
N ILE A 334 11.49 -12.48 -8.75
CA ILE A 334 12.91 -12.23 -8.51
C ILE A 334 13.09 -11.22 -7.36
N ILE A 335 13.85 -11.61 -6.35
CA ILE A 335 14.25 -10.76 -5.23
C ILE A 335 15.76 -10.53 -5.33
N ARG A 336 16.20 -9.32 -5.70
CA ARG A 336 17.62 -9.08 -5.98
C ARG A 336 18.13 -7.70 -5.56
N TYR A 337 19.43 -7.63 -5.23
CA TYR A 337 20.16 -6.40 -4.93
C TYR A 337 19.53 -5.57 -3.80
N ASN A 338 18.81 -6.20 -2.88
CA ASN A 338 18.25 -5.53 -1.71
C ASN A 338 19.25 -5.56 -0.56
N ILE A 339 19.14 -4.59 0.32
CA ILE A 339 19.87 -4.53 1.58
C ILE A 339 18.86 -4.56 2.72
N SER A 340 19.04 -5.47 3.67
CA SER A 340 18.28 -5.52 4.91
C SER A 340 19.27 -5.42 6.07
N ASP A 341 19.05 -4.49 7.00
CA ASP A 341 19.70 -4.41 8.31
C ASP A 341 18.61 -4.46 9.39
N ASP A 342 17.89 -5.55 9.39
CA ASP A 342 16.74 -5.78 10.25
C ASP A 342 17.09 -6.74 11.40
N GLY A 343 16.52 -6.47 12.58
CA GLY A 343 16.59 -7.39 13.70
C GLY A 343 15.53 -8.50 13.61
N GLY A 344 15.38 -9.25 14.67
CA GLY A 344 14.28 -10.20 14.84
C GLY A 344 14.67 -11.67 14.72
N ASP A 345 13.66 -12.53 14.95
CA ASP A 345 13.86 -13.96 15.05
C ASP A 345 14.00 -14.69 13.71
N TYR A 346 13.66 -14.01 12.60
CA TYR A 346 13.60 -14.64 11.28
C TYR A 346 14.17 -13.73 10.19
N ILE A 347 14.81 -14.34 9.20
CA ILE A 347 15.24 -13.61 8.01
C ILE A 347 14.08 -13.57 6.99
N ILE A 348 13.50 -14.73 6.70
CA ILE A 348 12.37 -14.87 5.79
C ILE A 348 11.23 -15.59 6.49
N LYS A 349 10.02 -15.05 6.37
CA LYS A 349 8.79 -15.77 6.70
C LYS A 349 8.23 -16.37 5.42
N TYR A 350 8.19 -17.69 5.36
CA TYR A 350 7.68 -18.41 4.20
C TYR A 350 6.35 -19.07 4.55
N PHE A 351 5.34 -18.79 3.77
CA PHE A 351 4.00 -19.30 4.06
C PHE A 351 3.40 -20.10 2.90
N LEU A 352 2.71 -21.11 3.26
CA LEU A 352 1.49 -21.75 2.78
C LEU A 352 1.51 -22.53 1.47
N THR A 353 1.91 -22.03 0.33
CA THR A 353 1.65 -22.71 -0.95
C THR A 353 2.86 -22.79 -1.86
N ALA A 354 2.89 -23.81 -2.69
CA ALA A 354 3.91 -23.99 -3.71
C ALA A 354 3.74 -22.91 -4.80
N CYS A 355 4.88 -22.39 -5.27
CA CYS A 355 4.93 -21.55 -6.47
C CYS A 355 4.90 -22.43 -7.73
N GLU A 356 4.44 -21.89 -8.83
CA GLU A 356 4.43 -22.60 -10.12
C GLU A 356 5.83 -22.74 -10.71
N THR A 357 6.68 -21.75 -10.47
CA THR A 357 8.08 -21.72 -10.92
C THR A 357 9.02 -21.52 -9.73
N PRO A 358 10.33 -21.72 -9.93
CA PRO A 358 11.31 -21.42 -8.91
C PRO A 358 11.33 -19.92 -8.53
N THR A 359 11.62 -19.66 -7.25
CA THR A 359 11.87 -18.32 -6.71
C THR A 359 13.35 -18.05 -6.61
N TYR A 360 13.78 -16.83 -6.91
CA TYR A 360 15.18 -16.46 -6.94
C TYR A 360 15.50 -15.30 -5.98
N PHE A 361 16.43 -15.55 -5.06
CA PHE A 361 17.05 -14.55 -4.18
C PHE A 361 18.49 -14.33 -4.66
N LEU A 362 18.77 -13.18 -5.26
CA LEU A 362 20.02 -12.95 -5.98
C LEU A 362 20.74 -11.69 -5.47
N ASN A 363 22.02 -11.81 -5.10
CA ASN A 363 22.86 -10.66 -4.78
C ASN A 363 22.28 -9.73 -3.68
N ASN A 364 21.56 -10.27 -2.71
CA ASN A 364 21.04 -9.50 -1.59
C ASN A 364 22.08 -9.48 -0.45
N VAL A 365 22.04 -8.43 0.37
CA VAL A 365 22.83 -8.31 1.59
C VAL A 365 21.86 -8.29 2.78
N ILE A 366 21.91 -9.31 3.61
CA ILE A 366 21.01 -9.48 4.75
C ILE A 366 21.85 -9.47 6.03
N ILE A 367 21.70 -8.40 6.81
CA ILE A 367 22.37 -8.13 8.06
C ILE A 367 21.34 -8.27 9.19
N TYR A 368 21.68 -8.97 10.25
CA TYR A 368 20.76 -9.23 11.35
C TYR A 368 21.53 -9.46 12.68
N ASP A 369 20.86 -9.32 13.82
CA ASP A 369 21.47 -9.41 15.15
C ASP A 369 20.57 -10.05 16.23
N GLY A 370 19.55 -10.78 15.83
CA GLY A 370 18.58 -11.40 16.75
C GLY A 370 19.19 -12.42 17.72
N GLU A 371 18.64 -12.53 18.94
CA GLU A 371 19.06 -13.52 19.92
C GLU A 371 18.83 -14.98 19.48
N ARG A 372 17.90 -15.18 18.56
CA ARG A 372 17.53 -16.49 18.00
C ARG A 372 17.19 -16.36 16.52
N THR A 373 18.12 -15.88 15.76
CA THR A 373 17.84 -15.68 14.32
C THR A 373 17.68 -17.04 13.64
N LYS A 374 16.49 -17.26 13.11
CA LYS A 374 16.17 -18.40 12.26
C LYS A 374 16.12 -17.93 10.82
N PHE A 375 16.63 -18.76 9.91
CA PHE A 375 16.54 -18.43 8.49
C PHE A 375 15.09 -18.32 8.02
N MET A 376 14.23 -19.22 8.51
CA MET A 376 12.81 -19.25 8.19
C MET A 376 11.92 -19.48 9.40
N HIS A 377 10.70 -18.94 9.35
CA HIS A 377 9.79 -18.92 10.49
C HIS A 377 9.03 -20.25 10.71
N ARG A 378 8.19 -20.69 9.81
CA ARG A 378 7.23 -21.77 10.12
C ARG A 378 7.21 -22.91 9.14
N ASP A 379 7.21 -22.61 7.88
CA ASP A 379 6.90 -23.61 6.85
C ASP A 379 8.12 -23.94 5.98
N PRO A 380 8.24 -25.21 5.57
CA PRO A 380 9.30 -25.61 4.66
C PRO A 380 9.08 -24.95 3.30
N PHE A 381 10.18 -24.70 2.60
CA PHE A 381 10.10 -24.34 1.19
C PHE A 381 9.30 -25.40 0.42
N LYS A 382 8.17 -25.02 -0.13
CA LYS A 382 7.29 -25.91 -0.88
C LYS A 382 7.60 -25.94 -2.37
N SER A 383 8.42 -24.99 -2.82
CA SER A 383 8.86 -24.84 -4.21
C SER A 383 10.36 -24.71 -4.30
N GLN A 384 10.90 -25.02 -5.46
CA GLN A 384 12.32 -24.80 -5.72
C GLN A 384 12.69 -23.34 -5.52
N THR A 385 13.66 -23.10 -4.64
CA THR A 385 14.12 -21.76 -4.27
C THR A 385 15.62 -21.68 -4.38
N TYR A 386 16.11 -20.65 -5.05
CA TYR A 386 17.54 -20.44 -5.29
C TYR A 386 18.06 -19.20 -4.57
N PHE A 387 19.10 -19.38 -3.78
CA PHE A 387 19.86 -18.31 -3.15
C PHE A 387 21.22 -18.25 -3.79
N TYR A 388 21.47 -17.26 -4.65
CA TYR A 388 22.74 -17.11 -5.36
C TYR A 388 23.42 -15.78 -5.06
N ASN A 389 24.70 -15.83 -4.69
CA ASN A 389 25.57 -14.67 -4.48
C ASN A 389 25.04 -13.71 -3.37
N ASN A 390 24.30 -14.19 -2.38
CA ASN A 390 23.84 -13.34 -1.29
C ASN A 390 24.89 -13.27 -0.17
N VAL A 391 24.83 -12.22 0.61
CA VAL A 391 25.58 -12.07 1.87
C VAL A 391 24.62 -12.18 3.04
N PHE A 392 24.88 -13.10 3.96
CA PHE A 392 24.19 -13.25 5.22
C PHE A 392 25.14 -12.92 6.35
N TYR A 393 24.93 -11.80 7.02
CA TYR A 393 25.78 -11.32 8.10
C TYR A 393 25.05 -11.24 9.43
N ASN A 394 25.36 -12.18 10.34
CA ASN A 394 24.92 -12.10 11.71
C ASN A 394 25.86 -11.21 12.54
N LYS A 395 25.40 -10.06 12.99
CA LYS A 395 26.14 -9.12 13.84
C LYS A 395 26.27 -9.57 15.28
N SER A 396 25.45 -10.51 15.74
CA SER A 396 25.47 -10.98 17.12
C SER A 396 26.81 -11.62 17.46
N THR A 397 27.40 -11.21 18.55
CA THR A 397 28.62 -11.80 19.10
C THR A 397 28.35 -12.96 20.07
N THR A 398 27.09 -13.21 20.39
CA THR A 398 26.68 -14.21 21.41
C THR A 398 25.79 -15.31 20.84
N THR A 399 25.15 -15.07 19.72
CA THR A 399 24.24 -16.03 19.10
C THR A 399 24.68 -16.38 17.68
N THR A 400 24.32 -17.55 17.23
CA THR A 400 24.55 -18.02 15.86
C THR A 400 23.24 -18.17 15.13
N THR A 401 23.29 -18.04 13.81
CA THR A 401 22.14 -18.33 12.95
C THR A 401 21.76 -19.79 13.06
N THR A 402 20.52 -20.05 13.40
CA THR A 402 19.98 -21.39 13.37
C THR A 402 19.47 -21.71 11.99
N TRP A 403 20.37 -22.18 11.12
CA TRP A 403 20.04 -22.67 9.77
C TRP A 403 19.19 -23.94 9.83
N HIS A 404 19.18 -24.61 10.94
CA HIS A 404 18.71 -25.96 11.17
C HIS A 404 17.93 -26.12 12.48
N ASP A 405 16.86 -25.43 12.66
CA ASP A 405 15.83 -25.98 13.54
C ASP A 405 14.87 -26.89 12.71
N THR A 406 15.37 -27.76 12.29
CA THR A 406 15.82 -28.44 11.15
C THR A 406 14.89 -29.44 10.53
N ALA A 407 14.47 -30.44 11.22
CA ALA A 407 13.64 -31.50 10.68
C ALA A 407 12.17 -31.11 10.50
N ARG A 408 11.75 -30.02 11.13
CA ARG A 408 10.39 -29.51 11.03
C ARG A 408 10.22 -28.38 9.98
N TYR A 409 11.25 -27.59 9.71
CA TYR A 409 11.11 -26.30 9.01
C TYR A 409 11.78 -26.23 7.64
N LEU A 410 12.78 -27.04 7.38
CA LEU A 410 13.33 -27.18 6.03
C LEU A 410 12.77 -28.44 5.35
N GLY A 411 11.51 -28.72 5.49
CA GLY A 411 10.83 -29.97 5.21
C GLY A 411 11.17 -30.69 3.89
N ASN A 412 11.78 -30.00 2.96
CA ASN A 412 12.41 -30.61 1.81
C ASN A 412 13.66 -29.80 1.42
N LEU A 413 14.81 -30.14 2.00
CA LEU A 413 16.09 -29.57 1.60
C LEU A 413 16.40 -29.72 0.11
N GLY A 414 15.75 -30.65 -0.57
CA GLY A 414 15.81 -30.78 -2.02
C GLY A 414 15.18 -29.63 -2.81
N ALA A 415 14.38 -28.78 -2.13
CA ALA A 415 13.74 -27.63 -2.77
C ALA A 415 14.55 -26.32 -2.66
N VAL A 416 15.65 -26.31 -1.91
CA VAL A 416 16.47 -25.10 -1.72
C VAL A 416 17.88 -25.33 -2.21
N THR A 417 18.39 -24.39 -2.98
CA THR A 417 19.78 -24.41 -3.47
C THR A 417 20.50 -23.12 -3.06
N PHE A 418 21.60 -23.27 -2.34
CA PHE A 418 22.53 -22.19 -2.05
C PHE A 418 23.77 -22.32 -2.91
N SER A 419 24.17 -21.27 -3.60
CA SER A 419 25.42 -21.24 -4.39
C SER A 419 26.07 -19.87 -4.33
N ASN A 420 27.38 -19.86 -4.11
CA ASN A 420 28.22 -18.66 -4.05
C ASN A 420 27.78 -17.61 -3.01
N ASN A 421 27.08 -18.01 -1.96
CA ASN A 421 26.69 -17.10 -0.90
C ASN A 421 27.85 -16.93 0.10
N CYS A 422 27.92 -15.76 0.73
CA CYS A 422 28.80 -15.49 1.86
C CYS A 422 28.01 -15.55 3.14
N PHE A 423 28.45 -16.36 4.09
CA PHE A 423 27.87 -16.47 5.43
C PHE A 423 28.91 -16.03 6.45
N TYR A 424 28.57 -15.03 7.24
CA TYR A 424 29.44 -14.50 8.27
C TYR A 424 28.73 -14.43 9.64
N GLU A 425 29.38 -14.98 10.66
CA GLU A 425 28.93 -14.98 12.03
C GLU A 425 29.94 -14.20 12.90
N ALA A 426 29.53 -13.04 13.44
CA ALA A 426 30.41 -12.21 14.28
C ALA A 426 30.80 -12.89 15.58
N SER A 427 30.02 -13.87 16.08
CA SER A 427 30.35 -14.69 17.23
C SER A 427 31.60 -15.58 17.04
N GLY A 428 32.05 -15.77 15.81
CA GLY A 428 33.10 -16.71 15.45
C GLY A 428 32.70 -18.19 15.61
N ILE A 429 31.47 -18.46 15.98
CA ILE A 429 30.92 -19.82 16.12
C ILE A 429 30.20 -20.13 14.81
N HIS A 430 30.79 -21.00 14.00
CA HIS A 430 30.17 -21.44 12.77
C HIS A 430 29.18 -22.57 13.05
N SER A 431 27.89 -22.37 12.75
CA SER A 431 26.95 -23.47 12.68
C SER A 431 27.40 -24.42 11.56
N LYS A 432 27.33 -25.72 11.79
CA LYS A 432 27.57 -26.69 10.72
C LYS A 432 26.44 -26.58 9.71
N TYR A 433 26.76 -26.30 8.47
CA TYR A 433 25.87 -26.29 7.31
C TYR A 433 25.44 -27.72 6.96
#